data_528afeea1c979fa5e17a7b56d4809b1d
#
_entry.id   528afeea1c979fa5e17a7b56d4809b1d
#
_cell.length_a   1.000
_cell.length_b   1.000
_cell.length_c   1.000
_cell.angle_alpha   90.00
_cell.angle_beta   90.00
_cell.angle_gamma   90.00
#
_symmetry.space_group_name_H-M   'P 1'
#
loop_
_entity.id
_entity.type
_entity.pdbx_description
1 polymer ?
#
loop_
_entity_poly.entity_id
_entity_poly.type
_entity_poly.pdbx_seq_one_letter_code
_entity_poly.pdbx_strand_id
1 'polypeptide(L)'
;MKFTPHQLRIFECVARRLSFTRAAEELSLAQPTVSAQMKQLADEIGMPLFDQAGRSISLTDAGKELYATTQAIFEAWRQFEMRIAELRGLKRGQLRLAVATTAKYLIPDLLGGFCAQYPDIDIRLEIANREVLIERLKQVKDDIYIMVSPPEGDELERVPFLGNELVVVAPAGHVLARAKGIPFARVARERFILRELGSGTRVELERFFLERGVTPNVRMELGSNEAIKHAVAAGLGVSVLSTLTLHVDPMLDHLVVLDVEGFPLKSEWFVVFPVQRRLSVVAQAFSDHLRGESARLRASHAAAPRAGPRRGHRKAA
;
A
#
# COMPACT_ATOMS: atom_id res chain seq x y z
N MET A 1 35.89 14.47 -6.89
CA MET A 1 35.40 13.33 -6.10
C MET A 1 35.81 12.04 -6.82
N LYS A 2 36.45 11.11 -6.09
CA LYS A 2 37.01 9.89 -6.69
C LYS A 2 36.27 8.60 -6.30
N PHE A 3 35.09 8.70 -5.69
CA PHE A 3 34.34 7.51 -5.29
C PHE A 3 33.65 6.81 -6.47
N THR A 4 33.46 5.52 -6.36
CA THR A 4 32.92 4.66 -7.41
C THR A 4 31.44 4.36 -7.20
N PRO A 5 30.69 3.99 -8.27
CA PRO A 5 29.31 3.49 -8.12
C PRO A 5 29.20 2.27 -7.19
N HIS A 6 30.25 1.46 -7.12
CA HIS A 6 30.30 0.32 -6.21
C HIS A 6 30.33 0.76 -4.73
N GLN A 7 31.10 1.77 -4.39
CA GLN A 7 31.12 2.35 -3.04
C GLN A 7 29.78 2.97 -2.67
N LEU A 8 29.12 3.66 -3.60
CA LEU A 8 27.78 4.18 -3.38
C LEU A 8 26.75 3.06 -3.13
N ARG A 9 26.87 1.93 -3.83
CA ARG A 9 26.01 0.76 -3.61
C ARG A 9 26.20 0.15 -2.23
N ILE A 10 27.47 0.02 -1.78
CA ILE A 10 27.77 -0.45 -0.43
C ILE A 10 27.22 0.53 0.60
N PHE A 11 27.47 1.82 0.42
CA PHE A 11 26.98 2.87 1.30
C PHE A 11 25.44 2.85 1.43
N GLU A 12 24.72 2.77 0.31
CA GLU A 12 23.25 2.68 0.30
C GLU A 12 22.78 1.50 1.14
N CYS A 13 23.39 0.33 0.95
CA CYS A 13 23.02 -0.87 1.68
C CYS A 13 23.27 -0.74 3.20
N VAL A 14 24.42 -0.19 3.61
CA VAL A 14 24.72 0.07 5.03
C VAL A 14 23.75 1.10 5.62
N ALA A 15 23.50 2.19 4.90
CA ALA A 15 22.59 3.26 5.31
C ALA A 15 21.15 2.75 5.52
N ARG A 16 20.67 1.92 4.62
CA ARG A 16 19.33 1.34 4.67
C ARG A 16 19.18 0.28 5.77
N ARG A 17 20.21 -0.53 5.99
CA ARG A 17 20.22 -1.61 6.99
C ARG A 17 20.61 -1.15 8.39
N LEU A 18 21.26 0.00 8.49
CA LEU A 18 21.90 0.50 9.71
C LEU A 18 22.75 -0.60 10.39
N SER A 19 23.46 -1.38 9.57
CA SER A 19 24.28 -2.51 10.02
C SER A 19 25.29 -2.92 8.96
N PHE A 20 26.57 -2.86 9.30
CA PHE A 20 27.65 -3.32 8.42
C PHE A 20 27.56 -4.83 8.13
N THR A 21 27.22 -5.62 9.13
CA THR A 21 27.11 -7.07 9.01
C THR A 21 25.97 -7.47 8.06
N ARG A 22 24.76 -6.92 8.27
CA ARG A 22 23.62 -7.20 7.40
C ARG A 22 23.82 -6.70 5.97
N ALA A 23 24.51 -5.58 5.80
CA ALA A 23 24.86 -5.07 4.48
C ALA A 23 25.87 -5.99 3.78
N ALA A 24 26.86 -6.51 4.50
CA ALA A 24 27.82 -7.47 3.98
C ALA A 24 27.16 -8.78 3.54
N GLU A 25 26.24 -9.30 4.33
CA GLU A 25 25.42 -10.49 3.98
C GLU A 25 24.60 -10.26 2.71
N GLU A 26 23.90 -9.13 2.63
CA GLU A 26 23.07 -8.80 1.46
C GLU A 26 23.88 -8.62 0.17
N LEU A 27 25.09 -8.05 0.29
CA LEU A 27 25.99 -7.81 -0.84
C LEU A 27 26.90 -9.01 -1.16
N SER A 28 26.81 -10.10 -0.38
CA SER A 28 27.73 -11.24 -0.47
C SER A 28 29.20 -10.84 -0.37
N LEU A 29 29.49 -9.90 0.54
CA LEU A 29 30.84 -9.38 0.83
C LEU A 29 31.27 -9.75 2.26
N ALA A 30 32.59 -9.74 2.52
CA ALA A 30 33.09 -9.82 3.89
C ALA A 30 32.86 -8.48 4.63
N GLN A 31 32.42 -8.53 5.90
CA GLN A 31 32.17 -7.33 6.70
C GLN A 31 33.39 -6.39 6.79
N PRO A 32 34.66 -6.89 6.92
CA PRO A 32 35.83 -6.01 6.89
C PRO A 32 35.97 -5.23 5.56
N THR A 33 35.58 -5.83 4.44
CA THR A 33 35.59 -5.18 3.12
C THR A 33 34.58 -4.03 3.11
N VAL A 34 33.35 -4.27 3.59
CA VAL A 34 32.32 -3.23 3.69
C VAL A 34 32.80 -2.07 4.57
N SER A 35 33.40 -2.36 5.74
CA SER A 35 33.93 -1.35 6.64
C SER A 35 35.08 -0.54 6.01
N ALA A 36 35.99 -1.20 5.30
CA ALA A 36 37.13 -0.53 4.63
C ALA A 36 36.60 0.40 3.51
N GLN A 37 35.63 -0.04 2.70
CA GLN A 37 35.02 0.78 1.64
C GLN A 37 34.29 2.00 2.22
N MET A 38 33.59 1.86 3.33
CA MET A 38 32.90 2.99 3.99
C MET A 38 33.88 3.99 4.60
N LYS A 39 34.96 3.50 5.19
CA LYS A 39 36.02 4.37 5.68
C LYS A 39 36.68 5.15 4.54
N GLN A 40 37.04 4.48 3.44
CA GLN A 40 37.62 5.14 2.27
C GLN A 40 36.67 6.19 1.70
N LEU A 41 35.35 5.90 1.59
CA LEU A 41 34.36 6.83 1.12
C LEU A 41 34.25 8.06 2.04
N ALA A 42 34.25 7.87 3.35
CA ALA A 42 34.24 8.96 4.31
C ALA A 42 35.51 9.84 4.23
N ASP A 43 36.67 9.22 4.06
CA ASP A 43 37.96 9.92 3.89
C ASP A 43 37.96 10.76 2.59
N GLU A 44 37.40 10.26 1.50
CA GLU A 44 37.28 10.99 0.22
C GLU A 44 36.27 12.16 0.29
N ILE A 45 35.22 12.04 1.09
CA ILE A 45 34.24 13.10 1.34
C ILE A 45 34.79 14.11 2.35
N GLY A 46 35.70 13.68 3.23
CA GLY A 46 36.29 14.50 4.30
C GLY A 46 35.40 14.63 5.53
N MET A 47 34.34 13.84 5.64
CA MET A 47 33.39 13.87 6.76
C MET A 47 32.93 12.45 7.12
N PRO A 48 32.70 12.16 8.42
CA PRO A 48 32.11 10.89 8.81
C PRO A 48 30.68 10.76 8.27
N LEU A 49 30.32 9.58 7.76
CA LEU A 49 29.00 9.29 7.19
C LEU A 49 28.08 8.58 8.16
N PHE A 50 28.68 7.94 9.16
CA PHE A 50 27.95 7.20 10.20
C PHE A 50 28.43 7.62 11.59
N ASP A 51 27.47 7.77 12.50
CA ASP A 51 27.72 7.84 13.94
C ASP A 51 27.55 6.46 14.55
N GLN A 52 28.44 6.12 15.48
CA GLN A 52 28.38 4.86 16.21
C GLN A 52 28.15 5.13 17.68
N ALA A 53 27.00 4.71 18.20
CA ALA A 53 26.67 4.76 19.62
C ALA A 53 26.57 3.32 20.17
N GLY A 54 27.67 2.83 20.74
CA GLY A 54 27.75 1.46 21.21
C GLY A 54 27.63 0.44 20.07
N ARG A 55 26.52 -0.33 20.05
CA ARG A 55 26.22 -1.33 19.03
C ARG A 55 25.31 -0.82 17.90
N SER A 56 24.75 0.38 18.04
CA SER A 56 23.88 0.97 17.02
C SER A 56 24.67 1.93 16.14
N ILE A 57 24.30 1.99 14.85
CA ILE A 57 24.79 2.99 13.92
C ILE A 57 23.64 3.84 13.41
N SER A 58 23.92 5.11 13.15
CA SER A 58 23.01 6.05 12.53
C SER A 58 23.76 6.87 11.49
N LEU A 59 23.02 7.51 10.58
CA LEU A 59 23.61 8.42 9.61
C LEU A 59 23.92 9.78 10.26
N THR A 60 25.11 10.31 10.00
CA THR A 60 25.42 11.72 10.23
C THR A 60 24.61 12.60 9.27
N ASP A 61 24.64 13.92 9.42
CA ASP A 61 24.01 14.82 8.45
C ASP A 61 24.65 14.70 7.06
N ALA A 62 26.00 14.57 6.99
CA ALA A 62 26.68 14.25 5.75
C ALA A 62 26.25 12.90 5.16
N GLY A 63 26.01 11.89 6.01
CA GLY A 63 25.50 10.59 5.62
C GLY A 63 24.06 10.68 5.06
N LYS A 64 23.19 11.50 5.65
CA LYS A 64 21.81 11.71 5.16
C LYS A 64 21.81 12.37 3.77
N GLU A 65 22.63 13.42 3.59
CA GLU A 65 22.78 14.09 2.29
C GLU A 65 23.34 13.14 1.22
N LEU A 66 24.38 12.37 1.56
CA LEU A 66 24.91 11.39 0.63
C LEU A 66 23.89 10.30 0.32
N TYR A 67 23.07 9.88 1.28
CA TYR A 67 22.04 8.88 1.06
C TYR A 67 20.98 9.37 0.08
N ALA A 68 20.48 10.58 0.26
CA ALA A 68 19.52 11.20 -0.67
C ALA A 68 20.13 11.34 -2.08
N THR A 69 21.37 11.82 -2.17
CA THR A 69 22.09 11.94 -3.47
C THR A 69 22.31 10.58 -4.12
N THR A 70 22.68 9.56 -3.36
CA THR A 70 22.89 8.20 -3.88
C THR A 70 21.59 7.60 -4.44
N GLN A 71 20.48 7.82 -3.76
CA GLN A 71 19.16 7.40 -4.24
C GLN A 71 18.83 8.08 -5.58
N ALA A 72 19.07 9.38 -5.71
CA ALA A 72 18.83 10.12 -6.95
C ALA A 72 19.71 9.63 -8.11
N ILE A 73 20.99 9.33 -7.85
CA ILE A 73 21.92 8.77 -8.85
C ILE A 73 21.44 7.40 -9.34
N PHE A 74 21.09 6.51 -8.43
CA PHE A 74 20.61 5.16 -8.81
C PHE A 74 19.27 5.21 -9.53
N GLU A 75 18.42 6.15 -9.20
CA GLU A 75 17.18 6.38 -9.92
C GLU A 75 17.44 6.89 -11.36
N ALA A 76 18.32 7.87 -11.53
CA ALA A 76 18.68 8.36 -12.85
C ALA A 76 19.33 7.27 -13.72
N TRP A 77 20.17 6.42 -13.13
CA TRP A 77 20.77 5.28 -13.81
C TRP A 77 19.73 4.28 -14.29
N ARG A 78 18.79 3.93 -13.42
CA ARG A 78 17.70 3.03 -13.79
C ARG A 78 16.82 3.59 -14.90
N GLN A 79 16.51 4.89 -14.86
CA GLN A 79 15.75 5.55 -15.93
C GLN A 79 16.51 5.49 -17.27
N PHE A 80 17.84 5.65 -17.24
CA PHE A 80 18.67 5.49 -18.42
C PHE A 80 18.59 4.07 -18.97
N GLU A 81 18.77 3.04 -18.13
CA GLU A 81 18.66 1.63 -18.55
C GLU A 81 17.31 1.33 -19.20
N MET A 82 16.22 1.84 -18.62
CA MET A 82 14.88 1.70 -19.18
C MET A 82 14.76 2.36 -20.57
N ARG A 83 15.27 3.59 -20.73
CA ARG A 83 15.24 4.28 -22.04
C ARG A 83 16.06 3.53 -23.10
N ILE A 84 17.18 2.95 -22.74
CA ILE A 84 17.97 2.13 -23.64
C ILE A 84 17.24 0.86 -24.04
N ALA A 85 16.53 0.21 -23.10
CA ALA A 85 15.68 -0.93 -23.41
C ALA A 85 14.54 -0.57 -24.39
N GLU A 86 13.94 0.60 -24.23
CA GLU A 86 12.92 1.15 -25.14
C GLU A 86 13.48 1.34 -26.56
N LEU A 87 14.65 2.00 -26.68
CA LEU A 87 15.31 2.23 -27.98
C LEU A 87 15.64 0.92 -28.71
N ARG A 88 15.81 -0.17 -27.97
CA ARG A 88 16.03 -1.52 -28.52
C ARG A 88 14.74 -2.25 -28.87
N GLY A 89 13.58 -1.61 -28.71
CA GLY A 89 12.27 -2.24 -28.94
C GLY A 89 11.93 -3.37 -27.98
N LEU A 90 12.71 -3.51 -26.89
CA LEU A 90 12.52 -4.55 -25.90
C LEU A 90 11.52 -4.05 -24.85
N LYS A 91 10.35 -4.64 -24.82
CA LYS A 91 9.34 -4.46 -23.74
C LYS A 91 9.78 -5.23 -22.49
N ARG A 92 11.05 -5.13 -22.12
CA ARG A 92 11.63 -5.78 -20.93
C ARG A 92 11.89 -4.72 -19.88
N GLY A 93 11.72 -5.07 -18.62
CA GLY A 93 12.00 -4.15 -17.53
C GLY A 93 11.42 -4.63 -16.21
N GLN A 94 11.54 -3.77 -15.20
CA GLN A 94 10.99 -4.02 -13.88
C GLN A 94 9.96 -2.94 -13.55
N LEU A 95 8.80 -3.35 -13.05
CA LEU A 95 7.78 -2.48 -12.47
C LEU A 95 7.78 -2.66 -10.95
N ARG A 96 8.02 -1.58 -10.22
CA ARG A 96 7.91 -1.56 -8.76
C ARG A 96 6.61 -0.90 -8.36
N LEU A 97 5.75 -1.68 -7.73
CA LEU A 97 4.46 -1.24 -7.23
C LEU A 97 4.43 -1.30 -5.72
N ALA A 98 3.91 -0.26 -5.08
CA ALA A 98 3.56 -0.29 -3.68
C ALA A 98 2.07 -0.01 -3.53
N VAL A 99 1.34 -0.92 -2.88
CA VAL A 99 -0.12 -0.88 -2.84
C VAL A 99 -0.65 -1.00 -1.42
N ALA A 100 -1.75 -0.30 -1.15
CA ALA A 100 -2.40 -0.38 0.15
C ALA A 100 -2.92 -1.80 0.43
N THR A 101 -2.87 -2.23 1.69
CA THR A 101 -3.24 -3.58 2.14
C THR A 101 -4.58 -4.05 1.58
N THR A 102 -5.57 -3.16 1.43
CA THR A 102 -6.88 -3.51 0.86
C THR A 102 -6.82 -3.74 -0.66
N ALA A 103 -5.85 -3.13 -1.38
CA ALA A 103 -5.69 -3.33 -2.82
C ALA A 103 -5.22 -4.74 -3.19
N LYS A 104 -4.71 -5.53 -2.24
CA LYS A 104 -4.27 -6.91 -2.48
C LYS A 104 -5.36 -7.85 -3.04
N TYR A 105 -6.63 -7.49 -2.85
CA TYR A 105 -7.76 -8.25 -3.40
C TYR A 105 -8.08 -7.91 -4.87
N LEU A 106 -7.51 -6.82 -5.38
CA LEU A 106 -7.76 -6.30 -6.72
C LEU A 106 -6.52 -6.40 -7.62
N ILE A 107 -5.36 -6.05 -7.09
CA ILE A 107 -4.13 -5.87 -7.87
C ILE A 107 -3.65 -7.15 -8.56
N PRO A 108 -3.73 -8.36 -7.97
CA PRO A 108 -3.30 -9.58 -8.67
C PRO A 108 -4.05 -9.82 -9.99
N ASP A 109 -5.36 -9.57 -10.04
CA ASP A 109 -6.15 -9.74 -11.25
C ASP A 109 -5.74 -8.73 -12.33
N LEU A 110 -5.52 -7.47 -11.94
CA LEU A 110 -5.04 -6.42 -12.84
C LEU A 110 -3.64 -6.71 -13.36
N LEU A 111 -2.75 -7.21 -12.50
CA LEU A 111 -1.41 -7.65 -12.90
C LEU A 111 -1.45 -8.86 -13.82
N GLY A 112 -2.37 -9.79 -13.62
CA GLY A 112 -2.56 -10.94 -14.51
C GLY A 112 -2.79 -10.54 -15.95
N GLY A 113 -3.71 -9.59 -16.19
CA GLY A 113 -3.97 -9.01 -17.50
C GLY A 113 -2.77 -8.27 -18.08
N PHE A 114 -2.07 -7.49 -17.25
CA PHE A 114 -0.88 -6.77 -17.66
C PHE A 114 0.28 -7.70 -18.03
N CYS A 115 0.59 -8.71 -17.21
CA CYS A 115 1.66 -9.67 -17.47
C CYS A 115 1.38 -10.53 -18.71
N ALA A 116 0.11 -10.86 -18.99
CA ALA A 116 -0.25 -11.54 -20.23
C ALA A 116 0.08 -10.70 -21.49
N GLN A 117 -0.06 -9.38 -21.40
CA GLN A 117 0.28 -8.45 -22.48
C GLN A 117 1.78 -8.15 -22.55
N TYR A 118 2.48 -8.21 -21.42
CA TYR A 118 3.89 -7.86 -21.27
C TYR A 118 4.65 -8.94 -20.50
N PRO A 119 4.89 -10.14 -21.09
CA PRO A 119 5.42 -11.32 -20.38
C PRO A 119 6.88 -11.16 -19.91
N ASP A 120 7.64 -10.26 -20.50
CA ASP A 120 9.06 -10.01 -20.18
C ASP A 120 9.26 -8.90 -19.13
N ILE A 121 8.19 -8.47 -18.45
CA ILE A 121 8.28 -7.46 -17.38
C ILE A 121 8.26 -8.14 -16.02
N ASP A 122 9.30 -7.91 -15.22
CA ASP A 122 9.38 -8.32 -13.83
C ASP A 122 8.58 -7.38 -12.93
N ILE A 123 7.73 -7.95 -12.06
CA ILE A 123 6.93 -7.17 -11.10
C ILE A 123 7.54 -7.33 -9.69
N ARG A 124 7.78 -6.21 -9.05
CA ARG A 124 8.01 -6.14 -7.59
C ARG A 124 6.83 -5.47 -6.93
N LEU A 125 6.10 -6.24 -6.13
CA LEU A 125 4.90 -5.76 -5.43
C LEU A 125 5.18 -5.67 -3.93
N GLU A 126 5.03 -4.47 -3.38
CA GLU A 126 5.01 -4.22 -1.95
C GLU A 126 3.58 -3.97 -1.48
N ILE A 127 3.15 -4.64 -0.43
CA ILE A 127 1.82 -4.47 0.16
C ILE A 127 1.99 -3.94 1.58
N ALA A 128 1.52 -2.74 1.85
CA ALA A 128 1.67 -2.09 3.14
C ALA A 128 0.46 -1.22 3.49
N ASN A 129 0.40 -0.71 4.72
CA ASN A 129 -0.62 0.28 5.06
C ASN A 129 -0.28 1.65 4.43
N ARG A 130 -1.24 2.58 4.47
CA ARG A 130 -1.12 3.91 3.85
C ARG A 130 0.08 4.70 4.38
N GLU A 131 0.36 4.65 5.68
CA GLU A 131 1.46 5.39 6.31
C GLU A 131 2.82 4.93 5.77
N VAL A 132 3.04 3.62 5.70
CA VAL A 132 4.25 3.04 5.11
C VAL A 132 4.37 3.39 3.63
N LEU A 133 3.24 3.41 2.88
CA LEU A 133 3.25 3.83 1.47
C LEU A 133 3.66 5.29 1.32
N ILE A 134 3.18 6.19 2.19
CA ILE A 134 3.57 7.60 2.18
C ILE A 134 5.06 7.75 2.45
N GLU A 135 5.61 7.01 3.40
CA GLU A 135 7.04 7.05 3.68
C GLU A 135 7.86 6.52 2.50
N ARG A 136 7.42 5.44 1.85
CA ARG A 136 8.05 4.91 0.63
C ARG A 136 7.96 5.91 -0.52
N LEU A 137 6.83 6.64 -0.64
CA LEU A 137 6.61 7.67 -1.65
C LEU A 137 7.58 8.85 -1.49
N LYS A 138 7.76 9.34 -0.26
CA LYS A 138 8.77 10.38 0.06
C LYS A 138 10.19 9.94 -0.33
N GLN A 139 10.50 8.67 -0.16
CA GLN A 139 11.79 8.08 -0.51
C GLN A 139 11.88 7.61 -1.97
N VAL A 140 10.84 7.82 -2.77
CA VAL A 140 10.75 7.45 -4.20
C VAL A 140 11.17 6.00 -4.47
N LYS A 141 10.79 5.06 -3.57
CA LYS A 141 11.22 3.65 -3.63
C LYS A 141 10.57 2.85 -4.75
N ASP A 142 9.35 3.24 -5.15
CA ASP A 142 8.55 2.50 -6.12
C ASP A 142 8.18 3.39 -7.31
N ASP A 143 7.75 2.79 -8.40
CA ASP A 143 7.41 3.51 -9.62
C ASP A 143 5.98 4.07 -9.58
N ILE A 144 5.07 3.28 -8.97
CA ILE A 144 3.66 3.60 -8.81
C ILE A 144 3.23 3.18 -7.41
N TYR A 145 2.40 4.03 -6.80
CA TYR A 145 1.71 3.77 -5.55
C TYR A 145 0.20 3.67 -5.79
N ILE A 146 -0.46 2.68 -5.18
CA ILE A 146 -1.92 2.53 -5.27
C ILE A 146 -2.50 2.60 -3.87
N MET A 147 -3.29 3.64 -3.62
CA MET A 147 -3.88 3.89 -2.31
C MET A 147 -5.20 4.67 -2.40
N VAL A 148 -5.97 4.62 -1.34
CA VAL A 148 -7.07 5.56 -1.07
C VAL A 148 -6.53 6.74 -0.26
N SER A 149 -7.17 7.90 -0.35
CA SER A 149 -6.81 9.11 0.41
C SER A 149 -5.30 9.44 0.34
N PRO A 150 -4.75 9.65 -0.87
CA PRO A 150 -3.35 10.05 -1.03
C PRO A 150 -3.08 11.36 -0.28
N PRO A 151 -1.82 11.64 0.09
CA PRO A 151 -1.46 12.92 0.68
C PRO A 151 -1.82 14.08 -0.27
N GLU A 152 -2.18 15.21 0.30
CA GLU A 152 -2.37 16.45 -0.44
C GLU A 152 -1.02 17.08 -0.80
N GLY A 153 -0.99 17.91 -1.84
CA GLY A 153 0.19 18.64 -2.30
C GLY A 153 0.36 18.58 -3.82
N ASP A 154 1.00 19.61 -4.38
CA ASP A 154 1.22 19.74 -5.83
C ASP A 154 2.41 18.90 -6.33
N GLU A 155 3.13 18.25 -5.43
CA GLU A 155 4.27 17.41 -5.75
C GLU A 155 3.91 16.02 -6.26
N LEU A 156 2.60 15.65 -6.18
CA LEU A 156 2.10 14.33 -6.49
C LEU A 156 1.05 14.36 -7.60
N GLU A 157 1.26 13.55 -8.61
CA GLU A 157 0.20 13.17 -9.54
C GLU A 157 -0.72 12.15 -8.86
N ARG A 158 -2.03 12.38 -8.92
CA ARG A 158 -3.07 11.56 -8.30
C ARG A 158 -4.14 11.26 -9.33
N VAL A 159 -4.09 10.09 -9.91
CA VAL A 159 -5.00 9.68 -10.97
C VAL A 159 -6.04 8.72 -10.40
N PRO A 160 -7.31 9.12 -10.25
CA PRO A 160 -8.36 8.22 -9.80
C PRO A 160 -8.64 7.17 -10.86
N PHE A 161 -8.79 5.89 -10.46
CA PHE A 161 -9.07 4.83 -11.42
C PHE A 161 -10.25 3.93 -11.03
N LEU A 162 -10.55 3.74 -9.74
CA LEU A 162 -11.63 2.87 -9.29
C LEU A 162 -12.32 3.43 -8.06
N GLY A 163 -13.66 3.30 -7.99
CA GLY A 163 -14.42 3.63 -6.78
C GLY A 163 -14.11 2.64 -5.65
N ASN A 164 -14.17 3.11 -4.42
CA ASN A 164 -14.06 2.31 -3.21
C ASN A 164 -15.25 2.62 -2.30
N GLU A 165 -15.92 1.59 -1.83
CA GLU A 165 -17.05 1.73 -0.92
C GLU A 165 -16.72 1.04 0.41
N LEU A 166 -16.86 1.77 1.52
CA LEU A 166 -16.72 1.25 2.86
C LEU A 166 -18.10 0.99 3.44
N VAL A 167 -18.32 -0.20 3.98
CA VAL A 167 -19.59 -0.65 4.56
C VAL A 167 -19.43 -1.11 6.00
N VAL A 168 -20.49 -0.97 6.78
CA VAL A 168 -20.54 -1.50 8.15
C VAL A 168 -20.83 -3.00 8.08
N VAL A 169 -19.97 -3.80 8.72
CA VAL A 169 -20.12 -5.26 8.82
C VAL A 169 -20.36 -5.67 10.26
N ALA A 170 -21.24 -6.66 10.43
CA ALA A 170 -21.62 -7.24 11.71
C ALA A 170 -21.72 -8.77 11.60
N PRO A 171 -21.78 -9.52 12.71
CA PRO A 171 -22.09 -10.94 12.67
C PRO A 171 -23.46 -11.21 12.00
N ALA A 172 -23.60 -12.30 11.26
CA ALA A 172 -24.85 -12.63 10.55
C ALA A 172 -26.08 -12.67 11.47
N GLY A 173 -25.91 -13.07 12.74
CA GLY A 173 -26.95 -13.08 13.77
C GLY A 173 -27.15 -11.78 14.54
N HIS A 174 -26.53 -10.66 14.09
CA HIS A 174 -26.62 -9.38 14.80
C HIS A 174 -28.05 -8.85 14.87
N VAL A 175 -28.42 -8.21 15.98
CA VAL A 175 -29.78 -7.67 16.21
C VAL A 175 -30.22 -6.65 15.16
N LEU A 176 -29.26 -5.96 14.52
CA LEU A 176 -29.48 -4.99 13.45
C LEU A 176 -29.46 -5.60 12.05
N ALA A 177 -29.17 -6.90 11.88
CA ALA A 177 -28.96 -7.55 10.59
C ALA A 177 -30.15 -7.40 9.61
N ARG A 178 -31.37 -7.29 10.13
CA ARG A 178 -32.61 -7.16 9.34
C ARG A 178 -33.15 -5.73 9.29
N ALA A 179 -32.58 -4.82 10.06
CA ALA A 179 -33.01 -3.43 10.09
C ALA A 179 -32.60 -2.71 8.79
N LYS A 180 -33.36 -1.69 8.41
CA LYS A 180 -33.11 -0.85 7.26
C LYS A 180 -33.01 0.61 7.69
N GLY A 181 -32.19 1.41 6.98
CA GLY A 181 -32.00 2.82 7.29
C GLY A 181 -31.61 3.03 8.75
N ILE A 182 -30.61 2.27 9.24
CA ILE A 182 -30.19 2.31 10.63
C ILE A 182 -29.50 3.65 10.92
N PRO A 183 -30.01 4.50 11.84
CA PRO A 183 -29.32 5.71 12.21
C PRO A 183 -27.91 5.39 12.72
N PHE A 184 -26.91 6.10 12.22
CA PHE A 184 -25.51 5.83 12.60
C PHE A 184 -25.30 5.92 14.12
N ALA A 185 -26.00 6.83 14.83
CA ALA A 185 -25.95 6.96 16.29
C ALA A 185 -26.28 5.65 17.03
N ARG A 186 -27.07 4.75 16.43
CA ARG A 186 -27.36 3.42 17.00
C ARG A 186 -26.19 2.48 16.83
N VAL A 187 -25.55 2.47 15.64
CA VAL A 187 -24.36 1.67 15.36
C VAL A 187 -23.15 2.15 16.18
N ALA A 188 -23.05 3.45 16.42
CA ALA A 188 -21.98 4.05 17.22
C ALA A 188 -21.92 3.55 18.68
N ARG A 189 -23.02 2.96 19.19
CA ARG A 189 -23.06 2.34 20.53
C ARG A 189 -22.49 0.93 20.56
N GLU A 190 -22.31 0.32 19.40
CA GLU A 190 -21.72 -1.02 19.29
C GLU A 190 -20.22 -0.98 19.60
N ARG A 191 -19.65 -2.16 19.89
CA ARG A 191 -18.21 -2.30 20.05
C ARG A 191 -17.54 -2.36 18.70
N PHE A 192 -16.66 -1.43 18.40
CA PHE A 192 -15.94 -1.38 17.13
C PHE A 192 -14.64 -2.18 17.18
N ILE A 193 -14.39 -2.90 16.09
CA ILE A 193 -13.10 -3.47 15.74
C ILE A 193 -12.56 -2.61 14.60
N LEU A 194 -11.48 -1.90 14.86
CA LEU A 194 -10.94 -0.94 13.89
C LEU A 194 -9.67 -1.47 13.22
N ARG A 195 -9.36 -0.93 12.05
CA ARG A 195 -8.05 -1.09 11.46
C ARG A 195 -7.02 -0.37 12.30
N GLU A 196 -5.77 -0.80 12.14
CA GLU A 196 -4.60 -0.18 12.75
C GLU A 196 -4.45 1.30 12.37
N LEU A 197 -3.77 2.08 13.20
CA LEU A 197 -3.36 3.44 12.87
C LEU A 197 -2.52 3.43 11.57
N GLY A 198 -2.66 4.46 10.74
CA GLY A 198 -2.00 4.54 9.45
C GLY A 198 -2.71 3.79 8.31
N SER A 199 -3.79 3.03 8.57
CA SER A 199 -4.64 2.43 7.55
C SER A 199 -5.51 3.48 6.85
N GLY A 200 -5.61 3.43 5.51
CA GLY A 200 -6.49 4.33 4.75
C GLY A 200 -7.97 4.17 5.13
N THR A 201 -8.44 2.94 5.38
CA THR A 201 -9.82 2.68 5.88
C THR A 201 -10.04 3.34 7.24
N ARG A 202 -9.05 3.31 8.12
CA ARG A 202 -9.12 3.96 9.44
C ARG A 202 -9.23 5.47 9.31
N VAL A 203 -8.42 6.10 8.45
CA VAL A 203 -8.43 7.55 8.18
C VAL A 203 -9.80 8.01 7.70
N GLU A 204 -10.41 7.29 6.72
CA GLU A 204 -11.74 7.62 6.21
C GLU A 204 -12.82 7.52 7.30
N LEU A 205 -12.73 6.48 8.14
CA LEU A 205 -13.69 6.26 9.22
C LEU A 205 -13.55 7.30 10.34
N GLU A 206 -12.34 7.67 10.72
CA GLU A 206 -12.09 8.71 11.72
C GLU A 206 -12.57 10.08 11.26
N ARG A 207 -12.38 10.41 9.98
CA ARG A 207 -12.96 11.61 9.38
C ARG A 207 -14.49 11.60 9.50
N PHE A 208 -15.13 10.49 9.16
CA PHE A 208 -16.57 10.34 9.27
C PHE A 208 -17.07 10.48 10.72
N PHE A 209 -16.35 9.92 11.71
CA PHE A 209 -16.69 10.08 13.11
C PHE A 209 -16.57 11.54 13.57
N LEU A 210 -15.47 12.19 13.16
CA LEU A 210 -15.20 13.59 13.51
C LEU A 210 -16.30 14.52 12.96
N GLU A 211 -16.67 14.38 11.69
CA GLU A 211 -17.72 15.17 11.03
C GLU A 211 -19.08 15.05 11.72
N ARG A 212 -19.33 13.94 12.42
CA ARG A 212 -20.58 13.66 13.15
C ARG A 212 -20.48 13.87 14.65
N GLY A 213 -19.34 14.27 15.17
CA GLY A 213 -19.13 14.45 16.61
C GLY A 213 -19.29 13.13 17.40
N VAL A 214 -18.96 12.00 16.80
CA VAL A 214 -19.10 10.68 17.39
C VAL A 214 -17.75 10.13 17.82
N THR A 215 -17.68 9.63 19.07
CA THR A 215 -16.53 8.85 19.57
C THR A 215 -16.91 7.38 19.57
N PRO A 216 -16.24 6.51 18.78
CA PRO A 216 -16.57 5.09 18.73
C PRO A 216 -16.14 4.37 20.02
N ASN A 217 -16.89 3.36 20.40
CA ASN A 217 -16.50 2.43 21.48
C ASN A 217 -15.56 1.37 20.90
N VAL A 218 -14.24 1.66 20.90
CA VAL A 218 -13.23 0.77 20.32
C VAL A 218 -12.93 -0.38 21.27
N ARG A 219 -13.20 -1.62 20.84
CA ARG A 219 -12.88 -2.84 21.56
C ARG A 219 -11.46 -3.33 21.27
N MET A 220 -11.07 -3.31 20.01
CA MET A 220 -9.74 -3.75 19.58
C MET A 220 -9.33 -3.11 18.26
N GLU A 221 -8.05 -3.18 18.00
CA GLU A 221 -7.41 -2.72 16.76
C GLU A 221 -6.66 -3.86 16.11
N LEU A 222 -6.82 -4.06 14.79
CA LEU A 222 -6.23 -5.17 14.05
C LEU A 222 -5.64 -4.69 12.72
N GLY A 223 -4.44 -5.16 12.39
CA GLY A 223 -3.70 -4.80 11.17
C GLY A 223 -4.09 -5.59 9.92
N SER A 224 -5.09 -6.47 9.98
CA SER A 224 -5.49 -7.34 8.87
C SER A 224 -7.00 -7.34 8.66
N ASN A 225 -7.44 -7.17 7.42
CA ASN A 225 -8.86 -7.27 7.06
C ASN A 225 -9.41 -8.68 7.35
N GLU A 226 -8.59 -9.73 7.14
CA GLU A 226 -8.96 -11.11 7.44
C GLU A 226 -9.20 -11.30 8.95
N ALA A 227 -8.25 -10.82 9.77
CA ALA A 227 -8.40 -10.90 11.23
C ALA A 227 -9.66 -10.15 11.71
N ILE A 228 -9.96 -8.99 11.12
CA ILE A 228 -11.19 -8.25 11.42
C ILE A 228 -12.43 -9.05 11.04
N LYS A 229 -12.49 -9.64 9.85
CA LYS A 229 -13.62 -10.47 9.42
C LYS A 229 -13.86 -11.63 10.39
N HIS A 230 -12.80 -12.34 10.77
CA HIS A 230 -12.90 -13.41 11.77
C HIS A 230 -13.37 -12.92 13.14
N ALA A 231 -12.86 -11.79 13.60
CA ALA A 231 -13.26 -11.21 14.88
C ALA A 231 -14.74 -10.76 14.88
N VAL A 232 -15.20 -10.15 13.78
CA VAL A 232 -16.62 -9.80 13.60
C VAL A 232 -17.48 -11.05 13.54
N ALA A 233 -17.12 -12.08 12.76
CA ALA A 233 -17.84 -13.33 12.66
C ALA A 233 -17.96 -14.05 14.01
N ALA A 234 -16.93 -13.94 14.86
CA ALA A 234 -16.92 -14.46 16.23
C ALA A 234 -17.77 -13.63 17.23
N GLY A 235 -18.46 -12.57 16.78
CA GLY A 235 -19.32 -11.74 17.63
C GLY A 235 -18.57 -10.76 18.53
N LEU A 236 -17.30 -10.46 18.24
CA LEU A 236 -16.50 -9.55 19.07
C LEU A 236 -16.89 -8.09 18.90
N GLY A 237 -17.61 -7.73 17.84
CA GLY A 237 -18.08 -6.38 17.58
C GLY A 237 -18.47 -6.17 16.12
N VAL A 238 -18.60 -4.90 15.71
CA VAL A 238 -18.85 -4.47 14.33
C VAL A 238 -17.59 -3.82 13.76
N SER A 239 -17.49 -3.75 12.45
CA SER A 239 -16.37 -3.06 11.80
C SER A 239 -16.81 -2.33 10.54
N VAL A 240 -15.91 -1.53 9.98
CA VAL A 240 -16.08 -0.91 8.66
C VAL A 240 -14.99 -1.43 7.74
N LEU A 241 -15.39 -2.01 6.63
CA LEU A 241 -14.49 -2.63 5.65
C LEU A 241 -14.83 -2.17 4.24
N SER A 242 -13.84 -2.19 3.36
CA SER A 242 -14.08 -2.02 1.93
C SER A 242 -14.85 -3.22 1.37
N THR A 243 -15.80 -2.95 0.47
CA THR A 243 -16.55 -3.99 -0.24
C THR A 243 -15.62 -4.94 -1.00
N LEU A 244 -14.46 -4.47 -1.48
CA LEU A 244 -13.44 -5.30 -2.11
C LEU A 244 -12.98 -6.47 -1.22
N THR A 245 -13.00 -6.29 0.10
CA THR A 245 -12.56 -7.33 1.04
C THR A 245 -13.60 -8.42 1.26
N LEU A 246 -14.83 -8.19 0.80
CA LEU A 246 -15.97 -9.07 1.04
C LEU A 246 -16.28 -10.00 -0.15
N HIS A 247 -15.79 -9.70 -1.35
CA HIS A 247 -16.18 -10.43 -2.57
C HIS A 247 -15.59 -11.84 -2.72
N VAL A 248 -14.55 -12.20 -1.98
CA VAL A 248 -13.76 -13.43 -2.22
C VAL A 248 -13.53 -14.24 -0.94
N ASP A 249 -14.46 -14.22 0.01
CA ASP A 249 -14.20 -14.84 1.32
C ASP A 249 -15.25 -15.89 1.71
N PRO A 250 -14.82 -17.13 2.08
CA PRO A 250 -15.69 -18.16 2.64
C PRO A 250 -16.43 -17.72 3.93
N MET A 251 -15.91 -16.70 4.61
CA MET A 251 -16.54 -16.14 5.84
C MET A 251 -17.76 -15.26 5.57
N LEU A 252 -18.12 -15.00 4.30
CA LEU A 252 -19.28 -14.17 3.95
C LEU A 252 -20.60 -14.66 4.55
N ASP A 253 -20.77 -15.97 4.72
CA ASP A 253 -21.98 -16.54 5.31
C ASP A 253 -22.11 -16.23 6.82
N HIS A 254 -21.03 -15.82 7.48
CA HIS A 254 -20.99 -15.45 8.90
C HIS A 254 -21.06 -13.94 9.15
N LEU A 255 -21.06 -13.14 8.09
CA LEU A 255 -21.08 -11.68 8.14
C LEU A 255 -22.35 -11.13 7.47
N VAL A 256 -22.77 -9.96 7.91
CA VAL A 256 -23.84 -9.20 7.27
C VAL A 256 -23.38 -7.75 7.10
N VAL A 257 -23.70 -7.16 5.95
CA VAL A 257 -23.56 -5.72 5.73
C VAL A 257 -24.81 -5.06 6.29
N LEU A 258 -24.65 -4.14 7.24
CA LEU A 258 -25.73 -3.36 7.81
C LEU A 258 -26.11 -2.20 6.90
N ASP A 259 -27.40 -1.96 6.76
CA ASP A 259 -27.97 -0.82 6.03
C ASP A 259 -28.02 0.42 6.94
N VAL A 260 -26.90 1.17 6.96
CA VAL A 260 -26.68 2.28 7.89
C VAL A 260 -26.73 3.60 7.15
N GLU A 261 -27.41 4.60 7.73
CA GLU A 261 -27.46 5.96 7.20
C GLU A 261 -26.06 6.58 7.07
N GLY A 262 -25.77 7.13 5.89
CA GLY A 262 -24.45 7.68 5.56
C GLY A 262 -23.46 6.64 5.04
N PHE A 263 -23.84 5.37 4.95
CA PHE A 263 -23.04 4.32 4.29
C PHE A 263 -23.72 3.81 3.02
N PRO A 264 -22.95 3.31 2.03
CA PRO A 264 -21.47 3.18 2.03
C PRO A 264 -20.76 4.53 2.01
N LEU A 265 -19.63 4.64 2.74
CA LEU A 265 -18.74 5.78 2.55
C LEU A 265 -18.02 5.58 1.22
N LYS A 266 -18.13 6.59 0.36
CA LYS A 266 -17.53 6.55 -0.98
C LYS A 266 -16.18 7.24 -0.97
N SER A 267 -15.18 6.57 -1.51
CA SER A 267 -13.85 7.09 -1.78
C SER A 267 -13.35 6.55 -3.12
N GLU A 268 -12.14 6.87 -3.50
CA GLU A 268 -11.55 6.42 -4.76
C GLU A 268 -10.16 5.84 -4.54
N TRP A 269 -9.82 4.86 -5.37
CA TRP A 269 -8.46 4.35 -5.54
C TRP A 269 -7.71 5.22 -6.51
N PHE A 270 -6.50 5.59 -6.14
CA PHE A 270 -5.62 6.43 -6.92
C PHE A 270 -4.34 5.69 -7.31
N VAL A 271 -3.92 5.93 -8.53
CA VAL A 271 -2.52 5.77 -8.96
C VAL A 271 -1.79 7.05 -8.56
N VAL A 272 -0.73 6.93 -7.78
CA VAL A 272 0.01 8.07 -7.23
C VAL A 272 1.49 7.94 -7.58
N PHE A 273 2.09 9.03 -8.03
CA PHE A 273 3.53 9.13 -8.29
C PHE A 273 3.99 10.60 -8.22
N PRO A 274 5.28 10.88 -7.97
CA PRO A 274 5.80 12.25 -7.93
C PRO A 274 5.71 12.93 -9.30
N VAL A 275 5.20 14.19 -9.37
CA VAL A 275 5.06 14.97 -10.61
C VAL A 275 6.40 15.17 -11.31
N GLN A 276 7.47 15.41 -10.55
CA GLN A 276 8.81 15.64 -11.08
C GLN A 276 9.44 14.39 -11.72
N ARG A 277 8.84 13.22 -11.49
CA ARG A 277 9.32 11.95 -12.02
C ARG A 277 8.51 11.55 -13.25
N ARG A 278 9.13 11.57 -14.42
CA ARG A 278 8.54 10.91 -15.59
C ARG A 278 8.44 9.42 -15.30
N LEU A 279 7.24 8.87 -15.44
CA LEU A 279 7.05 7.43 -15.37
C LEU A 279 7.91 6.76 -16.45
N SER A 280 8.48 5.60 -16.11
CA SER A 280 9.07 4.73 -17.12
C SER A 280 8.00 4.27 -18.10
N VAL A 281 8.40 3.84 -19.29
CA VAL A 281 7.44 3.27 -20.27
C VAL A 281 6.66 2.10 -19.69
N VAL A 282 7.32 1.27 -18.88
CA VAL A 282 6.64 0.17 -18.19
C VAL A 282 5.61 0.67 -17.18
N ALA A 283 5.97 1.66 -16.36
CA ALA A 283 5.06 2.27 -15.38
C ALA A 283 3.92 3.03 -16.07
N GLN A 284 4.21 3.72 -17.19
CA GLN A 284 3.19 4.38 -18.00
C GLN A 284 2.24 3.35 -18.61
N ALA A 285 2.76 2.29 -19.23
CA ALA A 285 1.94 1.22 -19.80
C ALA A 285 1.04 0.56 -18.75
N PHE A 286 1.54 0.37 -17.51
CA PHE A 286 0.71 -0.14 -16.41
C PHE A 286 -0.34 0.87 -15.96
N SER A 287 -0.01 2.16 -15.88
CA SER A 287 -0.99 3.21 -15.57
C SER A 287 -2.11 3.27 -16.61
N ASP A 288 -1.76 3.15 -17.89
CA ASP A 288 -2.72 3.13 -18.98
C ASP A 288 -3.57 1.85 -18.99
N HIS A 289 -2.97 0.70 -18.66
CA HIS A 289 -3.68 -0.57 -18.45
C HIS A 289 -4.71 -0.44 -17.32
N LEU A 290 -4.34 0.14 -16.17
CA LEU A 290 -5.27 0.39 -15.07
C LEU A 290 -6.45 1.29 -15.48
N ARG A 291 -6.19 2.32 -16.28
CA ARG A 291 -7.26 3.19 -16.81
C ARG A 291 -8.21 2.43 -17.73
N GLY A 292 -7.68 1.58 -18.61
CA GLY A 292 -8.48 0.73 -19.49
C GLY A 292 -9.35 -0.27 -18.72
N GLU A 293 -8.76 -0.96 -17.74
CA GLU A 293 -9.47 -1.94 -16.92
C GLU A 293 -10.45 -1.27 -15.94
N SER A 294 -10.24 -0.02 -15.53
CA SER A 294 -11.15 0.69 -14.63
C SER A 294 -12.58 0.81 -15.22
N ALA A 295 -12.70 0.98 -16.52
CA ALA A 295 -14.01 1.02 -17.20
C ALA A 295 -14.72 -0.34 -17.12
N ARG A 296 -13.98 -1.45 -17.28
CA ARG A 296 -14.50 -2.83 -17.17
C ARG A 296 -14.90 -3.16 -15.74
N LEU A 297 -14.06 -2.79 -14.78
CA LEU A 297 -14.31 -3.01 -13.35
C LEU A 297 -15.51 -2.21 -12.85
N ARG A 298 -15.66 -0.94 -13.26
CA ARG A 298 -16.86 -0.14 -12.95
C ARG A 298 -18.13 -0.79 -13.45
N ALA A 299 -18.11 -1.35 -14.66
CA ALA A 299 -19.24 -2.05 -15.24
C ALA A 299 -19.57 -3.34 -14.46
N SER A 300 -18.55 -4.12 -14.06
CA SER A 300 -18.74 -5.36 -13.30
C SER A 300 -19.20 -5.11 -11.85
N HIS A 301 -18.71 -4.05 -11.20
CA HIS A 301 -19.15 -3.66 -9.85
C HIS A 301 -20.58 -3.10 -9.85
N ALA A 302 -20.99 -2.41 -10.91
CA ALA A 302 -22.37 -1.96 -11.07
C ALA A 302 -23.36 -3.11 -11.31
N ALA A 303 -22.89 -4.22 -11.90
CA ALA A 303 -23.67 -5.42 -12.19
C ALA A 303 -23.70 -6.44 -11.05
N ALA A 304 -22.85 -6.30 -10.03
CA ALA A 304 -22.81 -7.21 -8.88
C ALA A 304 -24.12 -7.09 -8.08
N PRO A 305 -24.84 -8.20 -7.80
CA PRO A 305 -26.08 -8.14 -7.04
C PRO A 305 -25.74 -7.63 -5.62
N ARG A 306 -26.41 -6.55 -5.22
CA ARG A 306 -26.41 -6.09 -3.82
C ARG A 306 -26.82 -7.30 -2.97
N ALA A 307 -25.93 -7.76 -2.10
CA ALA A 307 -26.14 -8.94 -1.27
C ALA A 307 -27.42 -8.77 -0.43
N GLY A 308 -28.53 -9.23 -0.97
CA GLY A 308 -29.76 -9.44 -0.26
C GLY A 308 -29.71 -10.80 0.43
N PRO A 309 -30.37 -11.02 1.58
CA PRO A 309 -30.32 -12.28 2.30
C PRO A 309 -30.79 -13.42 1.39
N ARG A 310 -29.88 -14.36 1.06
CA ARG A 310 -30.28 -15.62 0.42
C ARG A 310 -31.28 -16.34 1.33
N ARG A 311 -32.46 -16.66 0.78
CA ARG A 311 -33.48 -17.44 1.45
C ARG A 311 -32.87 -18.78 1.87
N GLY A 312 -32.82 -19.02 3.18
CA GLY A 312 -32.36 -20.27 3.74
C GLY A 312 -33.09 -21.46 3.09
N HIS A 313 -32.33 -22.47 2.67
CA HIS A 313 -32.87 -23.78 2.36
C HIS A 313 -33.52 -24.33 3.62
N ARG A 314 -34.83 -24.37 3.69
CA ARG A 314 -35.58 -25.22 4.57
C ARG A 314 -35.15 -26.67 4.28
N LYS A 315 -34.37 -27.27 5.18
CA LYS A 315 -34.33 -28.74 5.27
C LYS A 315 -35.71 -29.19 5.66
N ALA A 316 -36.38 -29.89 4.77
CA ALA A 316 -37.52 -30.72 5.10
C ALA A 316 -37.02 -31.91 5.92
N ALA A 317 -37.78 -32.25 6.96
CA ALA A 317 -37.56 -33.33 7.88
C ALA A 317 -37.52 -34.72 7.19
#